data_b4db0b94494ae753b6b4dcc20648e0e0
#
_entry.id   b4db0b94494ae753b6b4dcc20648e0e0
#
_cell.length_a   1.000
_cell.length_b   1.000
_cell.length_c   1.000
_cell.angle_alpha   90.00
_cell.angle_beta   90.00
_cell.angle_gamma   90.00
#
_symmetry.space_group_name_H-M   'P 1'
#
loop_
_entity.id
_entity.type
_entity.pdbx_description
1 polymer ?
#
loop_
_entity_poly.entity_id
_entity_poly.type
_entity_poly.pdbx_seq_one_letter_code
_entity_poly.pdbx_strand_id
1 'polypeptide(L)'
;ITEDAIEQWSDALCLPDGEIGELVVKGQVVTQEYKASPEHTRLAKIRDGERVRHRMGDLGWIDAEGRVWMCGRKSHRVTLSDGSLMFTTCCEAVFNEHADVYRSALVGVQGTPVIVVEREPGQGRDTAALTAELLALGSANPLTAQIARVLFHDAFPVDVRHNAKIHRGELATWAAGQA
;
A
#
# COMPACT_ATOMS: atom_id res chain seq x y z
N ILE A 1 -13.07 -0.35 -4.41
CA ILE A 1 -12.12 0.79 -4.24
C ILE A 1 -12.27 1.69 -5.46
N THR A 2 -12.64 2.97 -5.29
CA THR A 2 -12.84 3.94 -6.38
C THR A 2 -12.01 5.21 -6.16
N GLU A 3 -11.58 5.85 -7.26
CA GLU A 3 -10.98 7.19 -7.23
C GLU A 3 -12.03 8.30 -7.31
N ASP A 4 -13.24 7.98 -7.74
CA ASP A 4 -14.31 8.95 -7.88
C ASP A 4 -14.81 9.48 -6.53
N ALA A 5 -15.38 10.68 -6.57
CA ALA A 5 -16.08 11.23 -5.42
C ALA A 5 -17.35 10.41 -5.13
N ILE A 6 -17.61 10.22 -3.85
CA ILE A 6 -18.86 9.65 -3.36
C ILE A 6 -19.60 10.77 -2.63
N GLU A 7 -20.69 11.24 -3.19
CA GLU A 7 -21.38 12.40 -2.63
C GLU A 7 -22.24 12.07 -1.42
N GLN A 8 -22.87 10.89 -1.46
CA GLN A 8 -23.82 10.48 -0.42
C GLN A 8 -23.48 9.08 0.09
N TRP A 9 -23.49 8.89 1.39
CA TRP A 9 -23.33 7.58 2.02
C TRP A 9 -24.57 6.71 1.79
N SER A 10 -24.29 5.45 1.56
CA SER A 10 -25.26 4.37 1.54
C SER A 10 -24.64 3.12 2.15
N ASP A 11 -25.40 2.34 2.88
CA ASP A 11 -24.92 1.08 3.46
C ASP A 11 -24.51 0.05 2.39
N ALA A 12 -24.96 0.23 1.15
CA ALA A 12 -24.50 -0.55 0.01
C ALA A 12 -23.00 -0.33 -0.33
N LEU A 13 -22.36 0.70 0.24
CA LEU A 13 -20.92 0.94 0.14
C LEU A 13 -20.11 0.10 1.14
N CYS A 14 -20.77 -0.51 2.14
CA CYS A 14 -20.11 -1.38 3.08
C CYS A 14 -19.77 -2.71 2.41
N LEU A 15 -18.55 -3.16 2.63
CA LEU A 15 -18.11 -4.48 2.20
C LEU A 15 -18.34 -5.51 3.32
N PRO A 16 -18.53 -6.77 2.98
CA PRO A 16 -18.53 -7.86 3.95
C PRO A 16 -17.22 -7.92 4.77
N ASP A 17 -17.30 -8.52 5.96
CA ASP A 17 -16.14 -8.77 6.79
C ASP A 17 -15.07 -9.56 6.02
N GLY A 18 -13.81 -9.18 6.19
CA GLY A 18 -12.68 -9.80 5.50
C GLY A 18 -12.41 -9.28 4.08
N GLU A 19 -13.30 -8.48 3.49
CA GLU A 19 -13.05 -7.87 2.19
C GLU A 19 -12.26 -6.56 2.31
N ILE A 20 -11.26 -6.39 1.45
CA ILE A 20 -10.41 -5.19 1.45
C ILE A 20 -11.11 -4.03 0.75
N GLY A 21 -11.31 -2.95 1.48
CA GLY A 21 -11.89 -1.70 1.00
C GLY A 21 -11.14 -0.47 1.47
N GLU A 22 -11.64 0.70 1.08
CA GLU A 22 -11.14 1.97 1.61
C GLU A 22 -11.74 2.21 3.00
N LEU A 23 -10.87 2.49 3.98
CA LEU A 23 -11.28 2.80 5.34
C LEU A 23 -11.97 4.16 5.39
N VAL A 24 -13.20 4.17 5.90
CA VAL A 24 -14.03 5.36 6.03
C VAL A 24 -14.44 5.53 7.48
N VAL A 25 -14.19 6.70 8.03
CA VAL A 25 -14.47 6.99 9.45
C VAL A 25 -15.59 8.02 9.62
N LYS A 26 -16.37 7.85 10.68
CA LYS A 26 -17.40 8.79 11.15
C LYS A 26 -17.19 9.05 12.64
N GLY A 27 -17.28 10.30 13.05
CA GLY A 27 -17.14 10.65 14.46
C GLY A 27 -17.06 12.15 14.69
N GLN A 28 -17.01 12.55 15.96
CA GLN A 28 -16.99 13.97 16.35
C GLN A 28 -15.69 14.69 15.94
N VAL A 29 -14.59 13.95 15.77
CA VAL A 29 -13.28 14.48 15.36
C VAL A 29 -13.13 14.63 13.85
N VAL A 30 -14.11 14.15 13.07
CA VAL A 30 -14.07 14.24 11.60
C VAL A 30 -14.35 15.68 11.18
N THR A 31 -13.36 16.31 10.52
CA THR A 31 -13.52 17.65 9.96
C THR A 31 -14.51 17.66 8.82
N GLN A 32 -15.28 18.74 8.66
CA GLN A 32 -16.31 18.86 7.62
C GLN A 32 -15.67 19.04 6.22
N GLU A 33 -14.59 19.80 6.15
CA GLU A 33 -13.94 20.17 4.89
C GLU A 33 -12.44 20.40 5.06
N TYR A 34 -11.73 20.45 3.94
CA TYR A 34 -10.37 20.96 3.86
C TYR A 34 -10.38 22.45 3.53
N LYS A 35 -9.67 23.24 4.32
CA LYS A 35 -9.57 24.68 4.10
C LYS A 35 -8.97 24.98 2.72
N ALA A 36 -9.65 25.84 1.95
CA ALA A 36 -9.23 26.30 0.62
C ALA A 36 -8.98 25.17 -0.40
N SER A 37 -9.58 24.00 -0.23
CA SER A 37 -9.43 22.88 -1.16
C SER A 37 -10.76 22.15 -1.39
N PRO A 38 -11.70 22.74 -2.18
CA PRO A 38 -13.00 22.12 -2.46
C PRO A 38 -12.87 20.75 -3.13
N GLU A 39 -11.92 20.59 -4.04
CA GLU A 39 -11.71 19.34 -4.78
C GLU A 39 -11.29 18.20 -3.84
N HIS A 40 -10.32 18.43 -2.94
CA HIS A 40 -9.94 17.43 -1.94
C HIS A 40 -11.09 17.15 -0.96
N THR A 41 -11.89 18.16 -0.63
CA THR A 41 -13.08 17.98 0.19
C THR A 41 -14.07 17.06 -0.52
N ARG A 42 -14.36 17.30 -1.79
CA ARG A 42 -15.27 16.48 -2.59
C ARG A 42 -14.82 15.01 -2.69
N LEU A 43 -13.52 14.78 -2.84
CA LEU A 43 -12.94 13.42 -2.95
C LEU A 43 -12.90 12.68 -1.61
N ALA A 44 -12.72 13.41 -0.50
CA ALA A 44 -12.48 12.80 0.80
C ALA A 44 -13.69 12.80 1.75
N LYS A 45 -14.75 13.54 1.45
CA LYS A 45 -15.91 13.69 2.34
C LYS A 45 -17.18 13.17 1.69
N ILE A 46 -17.86 12.27 2.40
CA ILE A 46 -19.12 11.68 1.97
C ILE A 46 -20.21 12.21 2.90
N ARG A 47 -21.27 12.78 2.38
CA ARG A 47 -22.42 13.23 3.19
C ARG A 47 -23.15 12.03 3.80
N ASP A 48 -23.53 12.14 5.07
CA ASP A 48 -24.28 11.13 5.80
C ASP A 48 -25.28 11.81 6.74
N GLY A 49 -26.43 12.21 6.19
CA GLY A 49 -27.40 13.08 6.85
C GLY A 49 -26.80 14.46 7.16
N GLU A 50 -26.87 14.86 8.42
CA GLU A 50 -26.27 16.12 8.91
C GLU A 50 -24.75 16.03 9.20
N ARG A 51 -24.15 14.87 9.00
CA ARG A 51 -22.74 14.60 9.28
C ARG A 51 -22.00 14.27 7.98
N VAL A 52 -20.69 14.14 8.12
CA VAL A 52 -19.82 13.63 7.05
C VAL A 52 -19.06 12.41 7.54
N ARG A 53 -18.77 11.52 6.59
CA ARG A 53 -17.76 10.48 6.72
C ARG A 53 -16.49 10.93 6.01
N HIS A 54 -15.35 10.51 6.52
CA HIS A 54 -14.06 10.82 5.93
C HIS A 54 -13.42 9.58 5.35
N ARG A 55 -13.10 9.63 4.07
CA ARG A 55 -12.28 8.64 3.37
C ARG A 55 -10.83 8.86 3.78
N MET A 56 -10.23 7.86 4.40
CA MET A 56 -8.87 7.96 4.95
C MET A 56 -7.79 7.89 3.87
N GLY A 57 -8.13 7.40 2.68
CA GLY A 57 -7.15 7.06 1.65
C GLY A 57 -6.28 5.86 2.04
N ASP A 58 -6.69 5.13 3.06
CA ASP A 58 -6.09 3.89 3.55
C ASP A 58 -6.95 2.71 3.16
N LEU A 59 -6.33 1.60 2.81
CA LEU A 59 -6.99 0.33 2.50
C LEU A 59 -6.83 -0.64 3.66
N GLY A 60 -7.88 -1.40 3.92
CA GLY A 60 -7.89 -2.39 4.97
C GLY A 60 -9.17 -3.21 4.97
N TRP A 61 -9.28 -4.12 5.90
CA TRP A 61 -10.46 -4.92 6.13
C TRP A 61 -10.74 -5.06 7.62
N ILE A 62 -11.96 -5.42 7.97
CA ILE A 62 -12.41 -5.62 9.33
C ILE A 62 -12.70 -7.11 9.51
N ASP A 63 -12.19 -7.71 10.57
CA ASP A 63 -12.48 -9.10 10.88
C ASP A 63 -13.76 -9.26 11.72
N ALA A 64 -14.17 -10.51 11.92
CA ALA A 64 -15.38 -10.85 12.66
C ALA A 64 -15.36 -10.37 14.14
N GLU A 65 -14.17 -10.08 14.70
CA GLU A 65 -13.99 -9.52 16.02
C GLU A 65 -13.95 -7.97 16.03
N GLY A 66 -14.14 -7.34 14.87
CA GLY A 66 -14.14 -5.89 14.70
C GLY A 66 -12.75 -5.25 14.69
N ARG A 67 -11.67 -6.03 14.51
CA ARG A 67 -10.30 -5.50 14.39
C ARG A 67 -10.06 -5.02 12.98
N VAL A 68 -9.37 -3.88 12.87
CA VAL A 68 -9.01 -3.29 11.57
C VAL A 68 -7.61 -3.76 11.17
N TRP A 69 -7.53 -4.35 9.99
CA TRP A 69 -6.28 -4.81 9.38
C TRP A 69 -5.87 -3.88 8.25
N MET A 70 -4.74 -3.20 8.40
CA MET A 70 -4.23 -2.23 7.46
C MET A 70 -3.52 -2.91 6.30
N CYS A 71 -3.91 -2.57 5.05
CA CYS A 71 -3.30 -3.13 3.82
C CYS A 71 -2.41 -2.11 3.07
N GLY A 72 -2.42 -0.86 3.49
CA GLY A 72 -1.59 0.21 2.93
C GLY A 72 -2.40 1.39 2.41
N ARG A 73 -1.73 2.35 1.78
CA ARG A 73 -2.37 3.52 1.17
C ARG A 73 -3.05 3.16 -0.15
N LYS A 74 -4.22 3.71 -0.40
CA LYS A 74 -4.94 3.55 -1.66
C LYS A 74 -4.09 3.94 -2.87
N SER A 75 -3.36 5.05 -2.77
CA SER A 75 -2.48 5.55 -3.82
C SER A 75 -1.22 4.72 -4.05
N HIS A 76 -0.90 3.80 -3.14
CA HIS A 76 0.31 2.96 -3.22
C HIS A 76 0.02 1.53 -3.70
N ARG A 77 -1.26 1.15 -3.86
CA ARG A 77 -1.59 -0.17 -4.39
C ARG A 77 -1.00 -0.35 -5.78
N VAL A 78 -0.60 -1.56 -6.11
CA VAL A 78 -0.12 -1.90 -7.44
C VAL A 78 -1.25 -2.56 -8.20
N THR A 79 -1.58 -2.01 -9.36
CA THR A 79 -2.53 -2.61 -10.31
C THR A 79 -1.73 -3.43 -11.31
N LEU A 80 -2.04 -4.72 -11.41
CA LEU A 80 -1.38 -5.64 -12.33
C LEU A 80 -1.99 -5.54 -13.73
N SER A 81 -1.31 -6.15 -14.71
CA SER A 81 -1.74 -6.13 -16.12
C SER A 81 -3.11 -6.79 -16.36
N ASP A 82 -3.52 -7.71 -15.49
CA ASP A 82 -4.83 -8.38 -15.50
C ASP A 82 -5.93 -7.60 -14.75
N GLY A 83 -5.57 -6.42 -14.20
CA GLY A 83 -6.46 -5.57 -13.41
C GLY A 83 -6.55 -5.96 -11.93
N SER A 84 -5.92 -7.04 -11.50
CA SER A 84 -5.86 -7.41 -10.08
C SER A 84 -5.02 -6.41 -9.27
N LEU A 85 -5.24 -6.38 -7.96
CA LEU A 85 -4.61 -5.41 -7.05
C LEU A 85 -3.68 -6.11 -6.07
N MET A 86 -2.51 -5.53 -5.85
CA MET A 86 -1.62 -5.90 -4.75
C MET A 86 -1.50 -4.76 -3.76
N PHE A 87 -1.51 -5.10 -2.47
CA PHE A 87 -1.52 -4.15 -1.37
C PHE A 87 -0.17 -4.12 -0.68
N THR A 88 0.43 -2.93 -0.61
CA THR A 88 1.83 -2.75 -0.24
C THR A 88 2.16 -3.33 1.13
N THR A 89 1.41 -2.97 2.17
CA THR A 89 1.71 -3.40 3.54
C THR A 89 1.65 -4.93 3.70
N CYS A 90 0.66 -5.57 3.07
CA CYS A 90 0.50 -7.02 3.15
C CYS A 90 1.65 -7.76 2.45
N CYS A 91 2.06 -7.28 1.27
CA CYS A 91 3.14 -7.91 0.53
C CYS A 91 4.51 -7.67 1.17
N GLU A 92 4.77 -6.43 1.61
CA GLU A 92 6.05 -6.05 2.22
C GLU A 92 6.30 -6.77 3.55
N ALA A 93 5.25 -7.04 4.32
CA ALA A 93 5.38 -7.80 5.56
C ALA A 93 6.04 -9.16 5.34
N VAL A 94 5.75 -9.83 4.21
CA VAL A 94 6.35 -11.14 3.88
C VAL A 94 7.86 -11.02 3.71
N PHE A 95 8.34 -10.02 2.98
CA PHE A 95 9.77 -9.87 2.69
C PHE A 95 10.54 -9.28 3.89
N ASN A 96 9.89 -8.45 4.69
CA ASN A 96 10.49 -7.85 5.88
C ASN A 96 10.73 -8.86 7.03
N GLU A 97 10.23 -10.09 6.93
CA GLU A 97 10.57 -11.18 7.85
C GLU A 97 12.00 -11.72 7.64
N HIS A 98 12.59 -11.44 6.47
CA HIS A 98 13.93 -11.93 6.18
C HIS A 98 15.00 -11.11 6.90
N ALA A 99 15.94 -11.77 7.59
CA ALA A 99 16.94 -11.13 8.45
C ALA A 99 17.89 -10.16 7.73
N ASP A 100 18.10 -10.33 6.42
CA ASP A 100 18.96 -9.46 5.62
C ASP A 100 18.19 -8.30 4.96
N VAL A 101 16.90 -8.17 5.25
CA VAL A 101 16.04 -7.09 4.76
C VAL A 101 15.82 -6.06 5.85
N TYR A 102 16.37 -4.87 5.68
CA TYR A 102 16.07 -3.74 6.54
C TYR A 102 14.63 -3.25 6.33
N ARG A 103 14.23 -3.10 5.07
CA ARG A 103 12.85 -2.82 4.65
C ARG A 103 12.65 -3.15 3.17
N SER A 104 11.42 -3.39 2.80
CA SER A 104 11.02 -3.60 1.41
C SER A 104 9.95 -2.61 0.97
N ALA A 105 9.80 -2.46 -0.34
CA ALA A 105 8.76 -1.65 -0.95
C ALA A 105 8.23 -2.32 -2.22
N LEU A 106 6.93 -2.57 -2.26
CA LEU A 106 6.25 -3.03 -3.46
C LEU A 106 5.99 -1.84 -4.39
N VAL A 107 6.42 -1.94 -5.64
CA VAL A 107 6.15 -0.97 -6.69
C VAL A 107 5.65 -1.66 -7.96
N GLY A 108 4.85 -0.94 -8.76
CA GLY A 108 4.41 -1.40 -10.06
C GLY A 108 5.29 -0.83 -11.17
N VAL A 109 5.80 -1.68 -12.05
CA VAL A 109 6.53 -1.28 -13.26
C VAL A 109 5.78 -1.83 -14.46
N GLN A 110 5.11 -0.98 -15.22
CA GLN A 110 4.32 -1.37 -16.41
C GLN A 110 3.34 -2.54 -16.14
N GLY A 111 2.63 -2.49 -15.02
CA GLY A 111 1.67 -3.55 -14.62
C GLY A 111 2.31 -4.82 -14.06
N THR A 112 3.64 -4.82 -13.85
CA THR A 112 4.37 -5.93 -13.22
C THR A 112 4.75 -5.54 -11.80
N PRO A 113 4.50 -6.41 -10.79
CA PRO A 113 4.89 -6.14 -9.42
C PRO A 113 6.39 -6.38 -9.24
N VAL A 114 7.05 -5.43 -8.60
CA VAL A 114 8.48 -5.50 -8.26
C VAL A 114 8.63 -5.22 -6.78
N ILE A 115 9.36 -6.09 -6.09
CA ILE A 115 9.78 -5.81 -4.71
C ILE A 115 11.17 -5.16 -4.73
N VAL A 116 11.26 -3.98 -4.19
CA VAL A 116 12.54 -3.30 -3.97
C VAL A 116 12.94 -3.48 -2.54
N VAL A 117 14.19 -3.83 -2.30
CA VAL A 117 14.73 -4.15 -0.97
C VAL A 117 15.88 -3.22 -0.63
N GLU A 118 15.81 -2.65 0.56
CA GLU A 118 16.95 -2.04 1.23
C GLU A 118 17.52 -3.07 2.19
N ARG A 119 18.80 -3.36 2.07
CA ARG A 119 19.46 -4.42 2.85
C ARG A 119 19.75 -3.97 4.26
N GLU A 120 19.76 -4.92 5.19
CA GLU A 120 20.23 -4.69 6.54
C GLU A 120 21.73 -4.31 6.50
N PRO A 121 22.13 -3.21 7.16
CA PRO A 121 23.54 -2.75 7.18
C PRO A 121 24.49 -3.82 7.74
N GLY A 122 25.66 -3.94 7.11
CA GLY A 122 26.70 -4.87 7.56
C GLY A 122 26.54 -6.32 7.09
N GLN A 123 25.48 -6.65 6.39
CA GLN A 123 25.29 -7.99 5.81
C GLN A 123 26.00 -8.07 4.46
N GLY A 124 27.09 -8.89 4.41
CA GLY A 124 27.92 -9.09 3.23
C GLY A 124 27.46 -10.25 2.33
N ARG A 125 26.18 -10.64 2.38
CA ARG A 125 25.67 -11.78 1.63
C ARG A 125 25.69 -11.54 0.11
N ASP A 126 25.95 -12.61 -0.64
CA ASP A 126 25.87 -12.58 -2.11
C ASP A 126 24.48 -12.19 -2.60
N THR A 127 24.41 -11.26 -3.55
CA THR A 127 23.17 -10.71 -4.07
C THR A 127 22.31 -11.75 -4.77
N ALA A 128 22.93 -12.68 -5.51
CA ALA A 128 22.22 -13.73 -6.23
C ALA A 128 21.57 -14.73 -5.26
N ALA A 129 22.30 -15.12 -4.21
CA ALA A 129 21.78 -16.00 -3.18
C ALA A 129 20.59 -15.35 -2.43
N LEU A 130 20.73 -14.09 -2.02
CA LEU A 130 19.64 -13.35 -1.35
C LEU A 130 18.41 -13.19 -2.28
N THR A 131 18.63 -12.90 -3.57
CA THR A 131 17.53 -12.81 -4.53
C THR A 131 16.76 -14.14 -4.61
N ALA A 132 17.45 -15.27 -4.68
CA ALA A 132 16.82 -16.59 -4.76
C ALA A 132 16.01 -16.90 -3.49
N GLU A 133 16.52 -16.57 -2.31
CA GLU A 133 15.81 -16.75 -1.04
C GLU A 133 14.55 -15.88 -0.95
N LEU A 134 14.65 -14.60 -1.34
CA LEU A 134 13.50 -13.69 -1.33
C LEU A 134 12.43 -14.11 -2.35
N LEU A 135 12.82 -14.58 -3.54
CA LEU A 135 11.86 -15.12 -4.51
C LEU A 135 11.20 -16.40 -3.99
N ALA A 136 11.96 -17.29 -3.33
CA ALA A 136 11.39 -18.48 -2.71
C ALA A 136 10.40 -18.13 -1.59
N LEU A 137 10.75 -17.16 -0.74
CA LEU A 137 9.88 -16.64 0.32
C LEU A 137 8.59 -16.05 -0.27
N GLY A 138 8.72 -15.19 -1.29
CA GLY A 138 7.57 -14.58 -1.97
C GLY A 138 6.66 -15.59 -2.65
N SER A 139 7.23 -16.60 -3.33
CA SER A 139 6.45 -17.63 -4.03
C SER A 139 5.68 -18.57 -3.10
N ALA A 140 6.14 -18.72 -1.86
CA ALA A 140 5.48 -19.54 -0.85
C ALA A 140 4.23 -18.87 -0.23
N ASN A 141 4.03 -17.57 -0.45
CA ASN A 141 2.91 -16.82 0.11
C ASN A 141 1.94 -16.38 -1.00
N PRO A 142 0.63 -16.70 -0.91
CA PRO A 142 -0.37 -16.35 -1.92
C PRO A 142 -0.43 -14.85 -2.24
N LEU A 143 -0.15 -13.97 -1.28
CA LEU A 143 -0.18 -12.51 -1.47
C LEU A 143 0.97 -12.00 -2.34
N THR A 144 2.06 -12.75 -2.45
CA THR A 144 3.31 -12.32 -3.11
C THR A 144 3.77 -13.25 -4.21
N ALA A 145 3.05 -14.35 -4.48
CA ALA A 145 3.43 -15.38 -5.45
C ALA A 145 3.62 -14.84 -6.89
N GLN A 146 2.99 -13.72 -7.21
CA GLN A 146 3.13 -13.07 -8.52
C GLN A 146 4.38 -12.16 -8.61
N ILE A 147 5.10 -11.94 -7.52
CA ILE A 147 6.32 -11.12 -7.50
C ILE A 147 7.49 -11.98 -7.97
N ALA A 148 7.90 -11.79 -9.22
CA ALA A 148 9.00 -12.53 -9.85
C ALA A 148 10.30 -11.69 -9.97
N ARG A 149 10.30 -10.44 -9.46
CA ARG A 149 11.44 -9.54 -9.58
C ARG A 149 11.77 -8.88 -8.25
N VAL A 150 13.03 -9.03 -7.83
CA VAL A 150 13.63 -8.38 -6.67
C VAL A 150 14.69 -7.41 -7.16
N LEU A 151 14.68 -6.19 -6.66
CA LEU A 151 15.72 -5.18 -6.88
C LEU A 151 16.29 -4.71 -5.55
N PHE A 152 17.56 -4.34 -5.54
CA PHE A 152 18.21 -3.79 -4.35
C PHE A 152 18.51 -2.31 -4.53
N HIS A 153 18.16 -1.51 -3.55
CA HIS A 153 18.40 -0.07 -3.52
C HIS A 153 19.19 0.27 -2.26
N ASP A 154 20.24 1.08 -2.39
CA ASP A 154 21.17 1.38 -1.29
C ASP A 154 20.48 2.10 -0.12
N ALA A 155 19.61 3.07 -0.44
CA ALA A 155 18.83 3.81 0.54
C ALA A 155 17.54 4.32 -0.10
N PHE A 156 16.38 3.97 0.47
CA PHE A 156 15.10 4.39 -0.10
C PHE A 156 14.91 5.91 -0.07
N PRO A 157 14.33 6.51 -1.11
CA PRO A 157 13.86 7.89 -1.06
C PRO A 157 12.71 7.99 -0.05
N VAL A 158 12.92 8.78 1.01
CA VAL A 158 11.95 8.95 2.10
C VAL A 158 11.70 10.43 2.39
N ASP A 159 10.54 10.73 2.97
CA ASP A 159 10.27 12.09 3.47
C ASP A 159 11.29 12.43 4.57
N VAL A 160 11.98 13.55 4.41
CA VAL A 160 13.04 14.01 5.36
C VAL A 160 12.55 14.19 6.79
N ARG A 161 11.25 14.38 6.97
CA ARG A 161 10.61 14.55 8.29
C ARG A 161 10.13 13.23 8.90
N HIS A 162 9.97 12.19 8.05
CA HIS A 162 9.36 10.91 8.41
C HIS A 162 9.97 9.76 7.63
N ASN A 163 11.07 9.20 8.12
CA ASN A 163 11.81 8.10 7.46
C ASN A 163 10.95 6.89 7.07
N ALA A 164 9.82 6.68 7.73
CA ALA A 164 8.88 5.60 7.38
C ALA A 164 8.09 5.87 6.10
N LYS A 165 8.05 7.13 5.62
CA LYS A 165 7.27 7.52 4.45
C LYS A 165 8.11 7.43 3.18
N ILE A 166 8.05 6.29 2.52
CA ILE A 166 8.77 6.02 1.27
C ILE A 166 8.12 6.78 0.10
N HIS A 167 8.91 7.47 -0.71
CA HIS A 167 8.50 8.08 -1.98
C HIS A 167 8.39 7.02 -3.09
N ARG A 168 7.31 6.24 -3.05
CA ARG A 168 7.12 5.06 -3.92
C ARG A 168 7.09 5.40 -5.41
N GLY A 169 6.64 6.59 -5.80
CA GLY A 169 6.67 7.05 -7.19
C GLY A 169 8.10 7.20 -7.72
N GLU A 170 9.00 7.75 -6.92
CA GLU A 170 10.43 7.87 -7.26
C GLU A 170 11.06 6.48 -7.36
N LEU A 171 10.74 5.61 -6.40
CA LEU A 171 11.25 4.23 -6.38
C LEU A 171 10.74 3.41 -7.57
N ALA A 172 9.48 3.58 -7.99
CA ALA A 172 8.93 2.94 -9.19
C ALA A 172 9.63 3.43 -10.47
N THR A 173 9.89 4.74 -10.56
CA THR A 173 10.64 5.32 -11.69
C THR A 173 12.06 4.77 -11.75
N TRP A 174 12.74 4.69 -10.61
CA TRP A 174 14.07 4.09 -10.52
C TRP A 174 14.03 2.61 -10.93
N ALA A 175 13.08 1.83 -10.41
CA ALA A 175 12.93 0.40 -10.72
C ALA A 175 12.67 0.15 -12.21
N ALA A 176 11.94 1.03 -12.89
CA ALA A 176 11.71 0.96 -14.33
C ALA A 176 13.00 1.14 -15.16
N GLY A 177 13.99 1.87 -14.63
CA GLY A 177 15.29 2.06 -15.24
C GLY A 177 16.29 0.92 -15.00
N GLN A 178 15.94 -0.09 -14.21
CA GLN A 178 16.81 -1.23 -13.87
C GLN A 178 16.56 -2.45 -14.79
N ALA A 179 16.14 -2.25 -16.01
CA ALA A 179 15.80 -3.30 -16.96
C ALA A 179 17.02 -4.12 -17.44
#